data_dbe86cec11a3505a9cb7bc9096a960f4
#
_entry.id   dbe86cec11a3505a9cb7bc9096a960f4
#
_cell.length_a   1.000
_cell.length_b   1.000
_cell.length_c   1.000
_cell.angle_alpha   90.00
_cell.angle_beta   90.00
_cell.angle_gamma   90.00
#
_symmetry.space_group_name_H-M   'P 1'
#
loop_
_entity.id
_entity.type
_entity.pdbx_description
1 polymer ?
#
loop_
_entity_poly.entity_id
_entity_poly.type
_entity_poly.pdbx_seq_one_letter_code
_entity_poly.pdbx_strand_id
1 'polypeptide(L)' 'MANIAEGFGRHSDREFANFLNVAHASVSESQSHLYVALDLGYVDRDAFAELYNLFEEVSRMTMALATHLRSARR' A
#
# COMPACT_ATOMS: atom_id res chain seq x y z
N MET A 1 11.99 -4.55 5.57
CA MET A 1 11.84 -3.25 6.18
C MET A 1 11.85 -3.33 7.69
N ALA A 2 12.96 -2.90 8.22
CA ALA A 2 13.13 -2.91 9.67
C ALA A 2 12.11 -2.03 10.37
N ASN A 3 11.71 -0.94 9.72
CA ASN A 3 10.81 0.01 10.36
C ASN A 3 9.44 -0.55 10.62
N ILE A 4 8.94 -1.40 9.74
CA ILE A 4 7.63 -2.00 9.96
C ILE A 4 7.68 -2.96 11.13
N ALA A 5 8.72 -3.77 11.19
CA ALA A 5 8.87 -4.73 12.29
C ALA A 5 8.99 -4.01 13.63
N GLU A 6 9.78 -2.94 13.66
CA GLU A 6 9.91 -2.16 14.87
C GLU A 6 8.60 -1.51 15.27
N GLY A 7 7.89 -0.98 14.28
CA GLY A 7 6.61 -0.36 14.56
C GLY A 7 5.62 -1.32 15.17
N PHE A 8 5.60 -2.55 14.67
CA PHE A 8 4.69 -3.55 15.18
C PHE A 8 5.01 -3.89 16.63
N GLY A 9 6.29 -3.92 16.99
CA GLY A 9 6.69 -4.29 18.34
C GLY A 9 6.69 -3.15 19.34
N ARG A 10 6.75 -1.90 18.89
CA ARG A 10 6.97 -0.75 19.78
C ARG A 10 5.81 0.21 19.83
N HIS A 11 5.00 0.28 18.80
CA HIS A 11 3.92 1.24 18.70
C HIS A 11 2.60 0.54 18.90
N SER A 12 1.58 1.32 19.20
CA SER A 12 0.25 0.78 19.38
C SER A 12 -0.30 0.27 18.04
N ASP A 13 -1.28 -0.62 18.12
CA ASP A 13 -1.95 -1.10 16.93
C ASP A 13 -2.56 0.04 16.13
N ARG A 14 -3.03 1.06 16.84
CA ARG A 14 -3.62 2.22 16.20
C ARG A 14 -2.60 2.97 15.35
N GLU A 15 -1.40 3.16 15.89
CA GLU A 15 -0.35 3.84 15.15
C GLU A 15 0.09 3.03 13.95
N PHE A 16 0.16 1.72 14.11
CA PHE A 16 0.55 0.86 13.01
C PHE A 16 -0.52 0.88 11.92
N ALA A 17 -1.80 0.87 12.32
CA ALA A 17 -2.89 0.96 11.35
C ALA A 17 -2.83 2.27 10.59
N ASN A 18 -2.52 3.38 11.29
CA ASN A 18 -2.37 4.67 10.62
C ASN A 18 -1.23 4.65 9.62
N PHE A 19 -0.12 4.02 9.98
CA PHE A 19 0.99 3.86 9.07
C PHE A 19 0.57 3.11 7.81
N LEU A 20 -0.23 2.06 7.97
CA LEU A 20 -0.71 1.29 6.83
C LEU A 20 -1.65 2.10 5.95
N ASN A 21 -2.45 2.98 6.56
CA ASN A 21 -3.31 3.87 5.77
C ASN A 21 -2.49 4.82 4.92
N VAL A 22 -1.39 5.33 5.46
CA VAL A 22 -0.50 6.19 4.70
C VAL A 22 0.14 5.40 3.56
N ALA A 23 0.54 4.16 3.83
CA ALA A 23 1.11 3.31 2.79
C ALA A 23 0.10 3.06 1.68
N HIS A 24 -1.15 2.83 2.04
CA HIS A 24 -2.21 2.61 1.07
C HIS A 24 -2.37 3.84 0.16
N ALA A 25 -2.38 5.03 0.77
CA ALA A 25 -2.50 6.26 -0.01
C ALA A 25 -1.32 6.44 -0.96
N SER A 26 -0.12 6.07 -0.50
CA SER A 26 1.07 6.17 -1.35
C SER A 26 0.99 5.23 -2.54
N VAL A 27 0.45 4.03 -2.34
CA VAL A 27 0.26 3.09 -3.45
C VAL A 27 -0.72 3.67 -4.46
N SER A 28 -1.82 4.25 -3.98
CA SER A 28 -2.82 4.85 -4.88
C SER A 28 -2.21 5.96 -5.71
N GLU A 29 -1.36 6.78 -5.10
CA GLU A 29 -0.68 7.84 -5.82
C GLU A 29 0.27 7.26 -6.87
N SER A 30 0.96 6.18 -6.51
CA SER A 30 1.85 5.51 -7.46
C SER A 30 1.08 4.95 -8.65
N GLN A 31 -0.13 4.45 -8.42
CA GLN A 31 -0.97 3.98 -9.51
C GLN A 31 -1.34 5.11 -10.45
N SER A 32 -1.60 6.29 -9.91
CA SER A 32 -1.87 7.47 -10.76
C SER A 32 -0.67 7.81 -11.62
N HIS A 33 0.52 7.77 -11.04
CA HIS A 33 1.73 8.04 -11.79
C HIS A 33 1.99 6.99 -12.86
N LEU A 34 1.55 5.75 -12.60
CA LEU A 34 1.71 4.69 -13.56
C LEU A 34 0.92 4.95 -14.83
N TYR A 35 -0.26 5.56 -14.71
CA TYR A 35 -1.03 5.99 -15.88
C TYR A 35 -0.27 6.99 -16.71
N VAL A 36 0.39 7.94 -16.05
CA VAL A 36 1.21 8.91 -16.76
C VAL A 36 2.34 8.23 -17.50
N ALA A 37 2.99 7.25 -16.84
CA ALA A 37 4.07 6.52 -17.47
C ALA A 37 3.60 5.77 -18.71
N LEU A 38 2.41 5.21 -18.66
CA LEU A 38 1.83 4.53 -19.82
C LEU A 38 1.60 5.53 -20.96
N ASP A 39 1.00 6.68 -20.63
CA ASP A 39 0.71 7.70 -21.63
C ASP A 39 1.98 8.21 -22.29
N LEU A 40 3.05 8.33 -21.54
CA LEU A 40 4.32 8.84 -22.06
C LEU A 40 5.15 7.76 -22.75
N GLY A 41 4.68 6.53 -22.71
CA GLY A 41 5.37 5.43 -23.39
C GLY A 41 6.53 4.86 -22.61
N TYR A 42 6.64 5.16 -21.32
CA TYR A 42 7.71 4.60 -20.48
C TYR A 42 7.49 3.15 -20.14
N VAL A 43 6.22 2.71 -20.11
CA VAL A 43 5.88 1.32 -19.90
C VAL A 43 4.88 0.93 -20.98
N ASP A 44 4.90 -0.34 -21.40
CA ASP A 44 3.90 -0.82 -22.34
C ASP A 44 2.67 -1.31 -21.56
N ARG A 45 1.65 -1.73 -22.31
CA ARG A 45 0.37 -2.12 -21.70
C ARG A 45 0.51 -3.35 -20.83
N ASP A 46 1.35 -4.30 -21.23
CA ASP A 46 1.54 -5.51 -20.43
C ASP A 46 2.22 -5.20 -19.11
N ALA A 47 3.27 -4.39 -19.16
CA ALA A 47 3.96 -4.00 -17.94
C ALA A 47 3.06 -3.17 -17.05
N PHE A 48 2.28 -2.27 -17.66
CA PHE A 48 1.33 -1.46 -16.89
C PHE A 48 0.35 -2.35 -16.14
N ALA A 49 -0.25 -3.31 -16.84
CA ALA A 49 -1.26 -4.17 -16.23
C ALA A 49 -0.67 -4.97 -15.07
N GLU A 50 0.54 -5.48 -15.26
CA GLU A 50 1.21 -6.27 -14.25
C GLU A 50 1.49 -5.44 -13.00
N LEU A 51 2.04 -4.25 -13.20
CA LEU A 51 2.36 -3.37 -12.08
C LEU A 51 1.11 -2.85 -11.38
N TYR A 52 0.10 -2.51 -12.17
CA TYR A 52 -1.15 -2.02 -11.60
C TYR A 52 -1.77 -3.08 -10.70
N ASN A 53 -1.79 -4.31 -11.16
CA ASN A 53 -2.37 -5.40 -10.38
C ASN A 53 -1.56 -5.67 -9.10
N LEU A 54 -0.25 -5.53 -9.16
CA LEU A 54 0.57 -5.67 -7.96
C LEU A 54 0.24 -4.58 -6.94
N PHE A 55 0.09 -3.35 -7.40
CA PHE A 55 -0.29 -2.25 -6.51
C PHE A 55 -1.66 -2.50 -5.89
N GLU A 56 -2.61 -3.02 -6.67
CA GLU A 56 -3.93 -3.34 -6.16
C GLU A 56 -3.85 -4.39 -5.06
N GLU A 57 -3.04 -5.40 -5.27
CA GLU A 57 -2.89 -6.46 -4.30
C GLU A 57 -2.28 -5.94 -3.00
N VAL A 58 -1.22 -5.15 -3.10
CA VAL A 58 -0.59 -4.55 -1.93
C VAL A 58 -1.60 -3.67 -1.19
N SER A 59 -2.37 -2.91 -1.94
CA SER A 59 -3.36 -2.00 -1.36
C SER A 59 -4.40 -2.78 -0.56
N ARG A 60 -4.93 -3.86 -1.13
CA ARG A 60 -5.91 -4.68 -0.43
C ARG A 60 -5.33 -5.28 0.84
N MET A 61 -4.10 -5.76 0.75
CA MET A 61 -3.46 -6.38 1.91
C MET A 61 -3.21 -5.39 3.03
N THR A 62 -2.75 -4.19 2.69
CA THR A 62 -2.51 -3.18 3.72
C THR A 62 -3.79 -2.74 4.37
N MET A 63 -4.86 -2.58 3.60
CA MET A 63 -6.14 -2.16 4.18
C MET A 63 -6.75 -3.26 5.02
N ALA A 64 -6.64 -4.51 4.58
CA ALA A 64 -7.16 -5.62 5.38
C ALA A 64 -6.44 -5.72 6.71
N LEU A 65 -5.12 -5.55 6.69
CA LEU A 65 -4.34 -5.59 7.91
C LEU A 65 -4.67 -4.42 8.83
N ALA A 66 -4.82 -3.23 8.27
CA ALA A 66 -5.18 -2.06 9.06
C ALA A 66 -6.53 -2.23 9.74
N THR A 67 -7.49 -2.79 9.00
CA THR A 67 -8.82 -3.05 9.55
C THR A 67 -8.75 -4.08 10.68
N HIS A 68 -7.97 -5.13 10.46
CA HIS A 68 -7.81 -6.17 11.46
C HIS A 68 -7.21 -5.61 12.75
N LEU A 69 -6.21 -4.76 12.62
CA LEU A 69 -5.56 -4.18 13.79
C LEU A 69 -6.51 -3.29 14.57
N ARG A 70 -7.32 -2.51 13.86
CA ARG A 70 -8.29 -1.66 14.53
C ARG A 70 -9.35 -2.47 15.24
N SER A 71 -9.81 -3.56 14.64
CA SER A 71 -10.78 -4.44 15.26
C SER A 71 -10.22 -5.14 16.47
N ALA A 72 -8.98 -5.54 16.41
CA ALA A 72 -8.38 -6.34 17.48
C ALA A 72 -8.12 -5.53 18.75
N ARG A 73 -8.21 -4.22 18.65
CA ARG A 73 -7.91 -3.38 19.81
C ARG A 73 -8.93 -3.47 20.92
N ARG A 74 -10.12 -3.91 20.64
CA ARG A 74 -11.12 -4.02 21.67
C ARG A 74 -10.83 -5.17 22.61
#